data_a0de3520bbe448b14698fc670e1304cf
#
_entry.id   a0de3520bbe448b14698fc670e1304cf
#
_cell.length_a   1.000
_cell.length_b   1.000
_cell.length_c   1.000
_cell.angle_alpha   90.00
_cell.angle_beta   90.00
_cell.angle_gamma   90.00
#
_symmetry.space_group_name_H-M   'P 1'
#
loop_
_entity.id
_entity.type
_entity.pdbx_description
1 polymer ?
#
loop_
_entity_poly.entity_id
_entity_poly.type
_entity_poly.pdbx_seq_one_letter_code
_entity_poly.pdbx_strand_id
1 'polypeptide(L)'
;MKKKIRFISIVVCFITVVSLLCSCAPRPLAQSSLAGTDVGTIKGGSKEYTVDYEEFYILASNYYAAAKTKYGTDTEAIKKYVWDSIKENITTNYAILELCSAEGLPYDEDELQSEVNKRIESIITSSFGGDEDAYFESQISNGITDHFYRFNEGINILYSKLATEYQKTGKVPNTDATLLDYIKKNFIHTRHITVYVDSTDNYDTEYEKAVYIKNALDNGSSMDTLFGTQYNENTTPVLYDAPYEGIYFPRGVYDEVYEEAAFALQRTGDYTDIIVSQADSPTVGEGIVPCFYIIEKLPLKESEILADFNDLSDLVKDSIVSAELDSYYAKLTFEPNEYALGLDLAALEAPENGIDYQLVIGICVAVGSVILIIVAIFVFRALRAKRFQKNLKKGKAKKELKPKKK
;
A
#
# COMPACT_ATOMS: atom_id res chain seq x y z
N MET A 1 -7.34 14.89 -9.70
CA MET A 1 -7.39 15.11 -8.25
C MET A 1 -7.84 13.87 -7.46
N LYS A 2 -7.41 12.63 -7.79
CA LYS A 2 -7.87 11.41 -7.09
C LYS A 2 -6.91 10.24 -7.24
N LYS A 3 -5.61 10.42 -6.92
CA LYS A 3 -4.62 9.32 -6.94
C LYS A 3 -4.19 8.85 -5.53
N LYS A 4 -5.00 9.10 -4.51
CA LYS A 4 -4.50 9.29 -3.15
C LYS A 4 -4.56 8.09 -2.19
N ILE A 5 -5.33 7.06 -2.46
CA ILE A 5 -5.63 6.00 -1.47
C ILE A 5 -4.55 4.91 -1.40
N ARG A 6 -3.77 4.70 -2.45
CA ARG A 6 -2.82 3.57 -2.56
C ARG A 6 -1.62 3.60 -1.63
N PHE A 7 -1.35 4.74 -0.99
CA PHE A 7 -0.10 4.94 -0.28
C PHE A 7 -0.13 4.74 1.23
N ILE A 8 -1.28 4.81 1.88
CA ILE A 8 -1.36 4.80 3.35
C ILE A 8 -0.89 3.47 3.94
N SER A 9 -1.29 2.35 3.35
CA SER A 9 -0.79 1.02 3.76
C SER A 9 0.72 0.85 3.54
N ILE A 10 1.31 1.62 2.63
CA ILE A 10 2.74 1.53 2.28
C ILE A 10 3.60 2.26 3.31
N VAL A 11 3.18 3.44 3.78
CA VAL A 11 3.98 4.25 4.71
C VAL A 11 4.06 3.59 6.09
N VAL A 12 2.96 3.04 6.57
CA VAL A 12 2.90 2.36 7.88
C VAL A 12 3.78 1.10 7.94
N CYS A 13 3.90 0.35 6.84
CA CYS A 13 4.78 -0.83 6.77
C CYS A 13 6.25 -0.53 6.54
N PHE A 14 6.60 0.70 6.14
CA PHE A 14 7.95 1.03 5.64
C PHE A 14 9.04 0.92 6.71
N ILE A 15 8.73 1.24 7.95
CA ILE A 15 9.72 1.43 9.02
C ILE A 15 10.12 0.12 9.69
N THR A 16 9.23 -0.85 9.77
CA THR A 16 9.51 -2.14 10.45
C THR A 16 10.48 -3.06 9.70
N VAL A 17 10.73 -2.84 8.41
CA VAL A 17 11.63 -3.70 7.62
C VAL A 17 13.05 -3.17 7.54
N VAL A 18 13.25 -1.86 7.69
CA VAL A 18 14.58 -1.22 7.62
C VAL A 18 15.49 -1.66 8.76
N SER A 19 14.93 -1.96 9.94
CA SER A 19 15.69 -2.31 11.14
C SER A 19 16.35 -3.71 11.15
N LEU A 20 16.14 -4.55 10.13
CA LEU A 20 16.54 -5.95 10.21
C LEU A 20 17.82 -6.33 9.44
N LEU A 21 18.50 -5.44 8.73
CA LEU A 21 19.49 -5.86 7.74
C LEU A 21 20.92 -5.31 7.86
N CYS A 22 21.28 -4.48 8.84
CA CYS A 22 22.64 -3.93 8.92
C CYS A 22 23.31 -4.19 10.28
N SER A 23 24.14 -5.18 10.35
CA SER A 23 25.16 -5.32 11.40
C SER A 23 26.55 -5.23 10.80
N CYS A 24 27.37 -4.26 11.20
CA CYS A 24 28.80 -4.38 11.44
C CYS A 24 29.50 -3.03 11.66
N ALA A 25 30.09 -2.91 12.82
CA ALA A 25 31.16 -2.04 13.32
C ALA A 25 30.75 -0.85 14.20
N PRO A 26 31.33 -0.76 15.42
CA PRO A 26 30.96 0.23 16.43
C PRO A 26 31.47 1.63 16.08
N ARG A 27 30.60 2.64 16.20
CA ARG A 27 30.93 4.06 16.10
C ARG A 27 30.28 4.83 17.22
N PRO A 28 30.89 5.92 17.70
CA PRO A 28 30.32 6.71 18.76
C PRO A 28 29.03 7.41 18.30
N LEU A 29 28.02 7.38 19.16
CA LEU A 29 26.75 8.05 19.02
C LEU A 29 26.96 9.57 18.90
N ALA A 30 26.91 10.09 17.69
CA ALA A 30 26.78 11.53 17.44
C ALA A 30 25.32 11.81 17.05
N GLN A 31 24.64 12.62 17.85
CA GLN A 31 23.38 13.21 17.40
C GLN A 31 23.66 14.03 16.16
N SER A 32 22.87 13.81 15.10
CA SER A 32 22.96 14.59 13.89
C SER A 32 22.78 16.07 14.19
N SER A 33 23.65 16.90 13.60
CA SER A 33 23.53 18.34 13.67
C SER A 33 22.29 18.88 12.94
N LEU A 34 21.64 18.05 12.12
CA LEU A 34 20.48 18.40 11.32
C LEU A 34 19.16 17.91 11.95
N ALA A 35 19.23 17.04 12.96
CA ALA A 35 18.06 16.59 13.69
C ALA A 35 17.33 17.77 14.34
N GLY A 36 16.02 17.87 14.13
CA GLY A 36 15.21 18.99 14.63
C GLY A 36 15.38 20.30 13.87
N THR A 37 16.06 20.30 12.73
CA THR A 37 16.08 21.46 11.82
C THR A 37 14.74 21.57 11.12
N ASP A 38 14.07 22.73 11.28
CA ASP A 38 12.80 23.03 10.61
C ASP A 38 12.98 23.16 9.09
N VAL A 39 12.24 22.38 8.34
CA VAL A 39 12.21 22.42 6.86
C VAL A 39 10.90 22.94 6.30
N GLY A 40 9.90 23.19 7.13
CA GLY A 40 8.62 23.73 6.71
C GLY A 40 7.49 23.43 7.66
N THR A 41 6.28 23.75 7.22
CA THR A 41 5.08 23.68 8.05
C THR A 41 3.96 22.97 7.32
N ILE A 42 3.23 22.09 8.00
CA ILE A 42 1.95 21.55 7.54
C ILE A 42 0.85 22.47 8.03
N LYS A 43 0.02 22.97 7.10
CA LYS A 43 -1.12 23.85 7.35
C LYS A 43 -2.42 23.21 6.89
N GLY A 44 -3.53 23.77 7.36
CA GLY A 44 -4.89 23.34 6.98
C GLY A 44 -5.54 22.36 7.94
N GLY A 45 -4.82 21.93 8.98
CA GLY A 45 -5.34 21.13 10.09
C GLY A 45 -5.92 21.97 11.22
N SER A 46 -6.19 21.33 12.36
CA SER A 46 -6.63 21.96 13.62
C SER A 46 -5.54 22.83 14.23
N LYS A 47 -4.28 22.51 13.95
CA LYS A 47 -3.09 23.28 14.32
C LYS A 47 -2.06 23.22 13.17
N GLU A 48 -1.05 24.07 13.23
CA GLU A 48 0.12 23.97 12.36
C GLU A 48 1.14 23.00 12.95
N TYR A 49 1.78 22.22 12.10
CA TYR A 49 2.83 21.28 12.50
C TYR A 49 4.15 21.67 11.84
N THR A 50 5.20 21.66 12.60
CA THR A 50 6.56 21.82 12.06
C THR A 50 7.06 20.48 11.53
N VAL A 51 7.62 20.49 10.33
CA VAL A 51 8.27 19.32 9.73
C VAL A 51 9.76 19.47 9.94
N ASP A 52 10.40 18.45 10.47
CA ASP A 52 11.84 18.45 10.63
C ASP A 52 12.60 17.89 9.42
N TYR A 53 13.91 18.11 9.42
CA TYR A 53 14.78 17.66 8.35
C TYR A 53 14.81 16.15 8.18
N GLU A 54 14.64 15.37 9.25
CA GLU A 54 14.70 13.91 9.19
C GLU A 54 13.56 13.32 8.38
N GLU A 55 12.34 13.79 8.62
CA GLU A 55 11.17 13.36 7.86
C GLU A 55 11.30 13.75 6.39
N PHE A 56 11.74 14.97 6.12
CA PHE A 56 12.02 15.44 4.78
C PHE A 56 13.10 14.61 4.08
N TYR A 57 14.24 14.37 4.77
CA TYR A 57 15.38 13.62 4.22
C TYR A 57 14.98 12.22 3.75
N ILE A 58 14.23 11.48 4.56
CA ILE A 58 13.80 10.12 4.23
C ILE A 58 12.95 10.12 2.96
N LEU A 59 11.97 11.02 2.86
CA LEU A 59 11.13 11.11 1.67
C LEU A 59 11.92 11.58 0.46
N ALA A 60 12.71 12.65 0.61
CA ALA A 60 13.50 13.23 -0.47
C ALA A 60 14.50 12.23 -1.06
N SER A 61 15.22 11.48 -0.20
CA SER A 61 16.21 10.48 -0.62
C SER A 61 15.56 9.34 -1.40
N ASN A 62 14.44 8.85 -0.91
CA ASN A 62 13.70 7.78 -1.56
C ASN A 62 13.15 8.19 -2.93
N TYR A 63 12.51 9.37 -3.00
CA TYR A 63 11.96 9.86 -4.25
C TYR A 63 13.04 10.29 -5.24
N TYR A 64 14.18 10.78 -4.76
CA TYR A 64 15.32 11.11 -5.62
C TYR A 64 15.87 9.86 -6.32
N ALA A 65 16.05 8.76 -5.58
CA ALA A 65 16.48 7.49 -6.16
C ALA A 65 15.51 6.97 -7.22
N ALA A 66 14.21 6.98 -6.92
CA ALA A 66 13.17 6.57 -7.85
C ALA A 66 13.12 7.49 -9.09
N ALA A 67 13.20 8.81 -8.89
CA ALA A 67 13.21 9.78 -9.97
C ALA A 67 14.43 9.63 -10.88
N LYS A 68 15.60 9.37 -10.32
CA LYS A 68 16.83 9.13 -11.08
C LYS A 68 16.73 7.89 -11.96
N THR A 69 16.12 6.83 -11.48
CA THR A 69 15.83 5.63 -12.26
C THR A 69 14.86 5.94 -13.42
N LYS A 70 13.82 6.74 -13.16
CA LYS A 70 12.78 7.06 -14.13
C LYS A 70 13.19 8.09 -15.19
N TYR A 71 13.92 9.14 -14.78
CA TYR A 71 14.24 10.31 -15.62
C TYR A 71 15.72 10.41 -15.99
N GLY A 72 16.56 9.49 -15.51
CA GLY A 72 17.99 9.41 -15.87
C GLY A 72 18.77 10.68 -15.44
N THR A 73 19.17 11.51 -16.41
CA THR A 73 19.95 12.73 -16.20
C THR A 73 19.14 14.03 -16.30
N ASP A 74 17.83 13.95 -16.47
CA ASP A 74 16.94 15.12 -16.53
C ASP A 74 16.72 15.69 -15.11
N THR A 75 17.58 16.63 -14.72
CA THR A 75 17.59 17.22 -13.38
C THR A 75 16.30 17.99 -13.05
N GLU A 76 15.67 18.63 -14.03
CA GLU A 76 14.43 19.38 -13.80
C GLU A 76 13.24 18.42 -13.58
N ALA A 77 13.14 17.35 -14.37
CA ALA A 77 12.13 16.35 -14.18
C ALA A 77 12.31 15.61 -12.84
N ILE A 78 13.55 15.29 -12.46
CA ILE A 78 13.89 14.71 -11.15
C ILE A 78 13.44 15.62 -10.03
N LYS A 79 13.87 16.89 -10.05
CA LYS A 79 13.55 17.88 -9.02
C LYS A 79 12.04 18.06 -8.88
N LYS A 80 11.34 18.20 -9.99
CA LYS A 80 9.88 18.33 -9.98
C LYS A 80 9.21 17.10 -9.36
N TYR A 81 9.59 15.91 -9.79
CA TYR A 81 9.03 14.66 -9.28
C TYR A 81 9.24 14.51 -7.77
N VAL A 82 10.45 14.77 -7.29
CA VAL A 82 10.79 14.68 -5.86
C VAL A 82 9.94 15.64 -5.04
N TRP A 83 9.86 16.91 -5.44
CA TRP A 83 9.07 17.89 -4.70
C TRP A 83 7.56 17.60 -4.73
N ASP A 84 7.02 17.18 -5.85
CA ASP A 84 5.60 16.81 -5.95
C ASP A 84 5.31 15.62 -5.04
N SER A 85 6.19 14.60 -5.06
CA SER A 85 6.05 13.40 -4.22
C SER A 85 6.22 13.71 -2.73
N ILE A 86 7.17 14.58 -2.33
CA ILE A 86 7.30 15.01 -0.94
C ILE A 86 6.02 15.72 -0.48
N LYS A 87 5.54 16.71 -1.24
CA LYS A 87 4.34 17.47 -0.89
C LYS A 87 3.10 16.58 -0.75
N GLU A 88 3.03 15.52 -1.55
CA GLU A 88 1.92 14.57 -1.49
C GLU A 88 2.03 13.66 -0.27
N ASN A 89 3.21 13.22 0.11
CA ASN A 89 3.35 12.15 1.10
C ASN A 89 3.69 12.63 2.51
N ILE A 90 4.37 13.77 2.66
CA ILE A 90 4.74 14.30 3.97
C ILE A 90 3.53 14.65 4.85
N THR A 91 2.38 14.93 4.24
CA THR A 91 1.13 15.24 4.95
C THR A 91 0.42 14.03 5.53
N THR A 92 0.82 12.81 5.13
CA THR A 92 0.11 11.57 5.52
C THR A 92 0.12 11.32 7.02
N ASN A 93 1.27 11.45 7.68
CA ASN A 93 1.39 11.29 9.12
C ASN A 93 0.52 12.29 9.87
N TYR A 94 0.47 13.52 9.38
CA TYR A 94 -0.29 14.60 9.99
C TYR A 94 -1.79 14.45 9.78
N ALA A 95 -2.22 13.84 8.67
CA ALA A 95 -3.62 13.47 8.48
C ALA A 95 -4.08 12.41 9.50
N ILE A 96 -3.21 11.44 9.83
CA ILE A 96 -3.46 10.47 10.89
C ILE A 96 -3.57 11.17 12.25
N LEU A 97 -2.65 12.09 12.56
CA LEU A 97 -2.69 12.86 13.82
C LEU A 97 -3.97 13.68 13.94
N GLU A 98 -4.37 14.38 12.89
CA GLU A 98 -5.61 15.17 12.87
C GLU A 98 -6.85 14.30 13.06
N LEU A 99 -6.96 13.20 12.31
CA LEU A 99 -8.08 12.26 12.44
C LEU A 99 -8.12 11.63 13.84
N CYS A 100 -7.01 11.13 14.34
CA CYS A 100 -6.94 10.53 15.67
C CYS A 100 -7.28 11.53 16.76
N SER A 101 -6.79 12.76 16.66
CA SER A 101 -7.12 13.82 17.58
C SER A 101 -8.62 14.15 17.59
N ALA A 102 -9.25 14.21 16.41
CA ALA A 102 -10.68 14.43 16.28
C ALA A 102 -11.54 13.30 16.87
N GLU A 103 -11.02 12.08 16.85
CA GLU A 103 -11.65 10.89 17.45
C GLU A 103 -11.29 10.70 18.94
N GLY A 104 -10.63 11.67 19.59
CA GLY A 104 -10.27 11.63 21.00
C GLY A 104 -9.04 10.77 21.32
N LEU A 105 -8.17 10.58 20.36
CA LEU A 105 -6.91 9.83 20.48
C LEU A 105 -5.71 10.78 20.17
N PRO A 106 -5.40 11.75 21.01
CA PRO A 106 -4.33 12.70 20.76
C PRO A 106 -2.94 12.06 20.89
N TYR A 107 -1.98 12.57 20.13
CA TYR A 107 -0.60 12.06 20.10
C TYR A 107 0.15 12.30 21.41
N ASP A 108 -0.14 13.42 22.08
CA ASP A 108 0.61 13.89 23.26
C ASP A 108 0.16 13.24 24.58
N GLU A 109 -0.67 12.19 24.55
CA GLU A 109 -1.11 11.49 25.75
C GLU A 109 0.02 10.66 26.36
N ASP A 110 0.16 10.73 27.70
CA ASP A 110 1.14 9.95 28.46
C ASP A 110 1.01 8.44 28.21
N GLU A 111 -0.20 7.96 28.01
CA GLU A 111 -0.48 6.55 27.74
C GLU A 111 0.14 6.12 26.39
N LEU A 112 -0.02 6.93 25.35
CA LEU A 112 0.58 6.65 24.04
C LEU A 112 2.10 6.65 24.13
N GLN A 113 2.69 7.64 24.79
CA GLN A 113 4.14 7.71 24.95
C GLN A 113 4.69 6.51 25.76
N SER A 114 3.92 6.03 26.72
CA SER A 114 4.26 4.80 27.46
C SER A 114 4.22 3.57 26.53
N GLU A 115 3.24 3.47 25.63
CA GLU A 115 3.16 2.39 24.66
C GLU A 115 4.29 2.42 23.63
N VAL A 116 4.64 3.62 23.14
CA VAL A 116 5.81 3.82 22.26
C VAL A 116 7.08 3.31 22.95
N ASN A 117 7.32 3.73 24.21
CA ASN A 117 8.48 3.29 24.97
C ASN A 117 8.53 1.75 25.09
N LYS A 118 7.43 1.11 25.47
CA LYS A 118 7.36 -0.37 25.55
C LYS A 118 7.61 -1.03 24.20
N ARG A 119 7.13 -0.42 23.12
CA ARG A 119 7.35 -0.94 21.76
C ARG A 119 8.83 -0.88 21.40
N ILE A 120 9.50 0.26 21.66
CA ILE A 120 10.93 0.42 21.43
C ILE A 120 11.74 -0.56 22.28
N GLU A 121 11.45 -0.69 23.57
CA GLU A 121 12.09 -1.68 24.46
C GLU A 121 11.93 -3.12 23.94
N SER A 122 10.74 -3.45 23.42
CA SER A 122 10.49 -4.75 22.80
C SER A 122 11.34 -4.94 21.54
N ILE A 123 11.50 -3.93 20.70
CA ILE A 123 12.35 -3.97 19.49
C ILE A 123 13.81 -4.14 19.89
N ILE A 124 14.31 -3.36 20.85
CA ILE A 124 15.68 -3.48 21.36
C ILE A 124 15.92 -4.89 21.88
N THR A 125 15.01 -5.43 22.68
CA THR A 125 15.14 -6.76 23.25
C THR A 125 15.11 -7.86 22.19
N SER A 126 14.13 -7.80 21.27
CA SER A 126 13.90 -8.89 20.30
C SER A 126 14.83 -8.86 19.12
N SER A 127 15.20 -7.68 18.63
CA SER A 127 15.98 -7.53 17.39
C SER A 127 17.45 -7.25 17.65
N PHE A 128 17.78 -6.67 18.79
CA PHE A 128 19.15 -6.29 19.17
C PHE A 128 19.66 -7.01 20.43
N GLY A 129 18.90 -7.98 20.93
CA GLY A 129 19.31 -8.75 22.11
C GLY A 129 19.44 -7.94 23.40
N GLY A 130 18.80 -6.79 23.48
CA GLY A 130 18.88 -5.83 24.59
C GLY A 130 20.04 -4.84 24.49
N ASP A 131 20.76 -4.82 23.36
CA ASP A 131 21.85 -3.89 23.10
C ASP A 131 21.31 -2.57 22.52
N GLU A 132 21.21 -1.55 23.37
CA GLU A 132 20.72 -0.21 23.00
C GLU A 132 21.70 0.48 22.04
N ASP A 133 23.01 0.30 22.20
CA ASP A 133 24.00 0.93 21.34
C ASP A 133 23.87 0.38 19.90
N ALA A 134 23.70 -0.93 19.76
CA ALA A 134 23.43 -1.55 18.46
C ALA A 134 22.12 -1.08 17.82
N TYR A 135 21.07 -0.85 18.64
CA TYR A 135 19.83 -0.25 18.16
C TYR A 135 20.07 1.17 17.62
N PHE A 136 20.71 2.04 18.39
CA PHE A 136 20.99 3.41 17.94
C PHE A 136 21.90 3.45 16.71
N GLU A 137 22.96 2.63 16.66
CA GLU A 137 23.81 2.51 15.49
C GLU A 137 23.03 2.09 14.24
N SER A 138 22.08 1.18 14.39
CA SER A 138 21.21 0.76 13.30
C SER A 138 20.30 1.91 12.81
N GLN A 139 19.72 2.70 13.72
CA GLN A 139 18.90 3.86 13.32
C GLN A 139 19.74 4.87 12.54
N ILE A 140 20.88 5.23 13.09
CA ILE A 140 21.83 6.17 12.48
C ILE A 140 22.28 5.69 11.10
N SER A 141 22.63 4.40 10.96
CA SER A 141 23.06 3.84 9.67
C SER A 141 21.98 3.87 8.60
N ASN A 142 20.72 4.00 9.01
CA ASN A 142 19.57 4.13 8.12
C ASN A 142 19.16 5.61 7.90
N GLY A 143 19.92 6.58 8.43
CA GLY A 143 19.60 7.99 8.34
C GLY A 143 18.34 8.38 9.14
N ILE A 144 18.03 7.63 10.19
CA ILE A 144 16.86 7.82 11.04
C ILE A 144 17.34 8.07 12.46
N THR A 145 16.78 9.03 13.16
CA THR A 145 17.05 9.18 14.59
C THR A 145 16.01 8.42 15.42
N ASP A 146 16.34 8.15 16.68
CA ASP A 146 15.41 7.58 17.65
C ASP A 146 14.14 8.45 17.80
N HIS A 147 14.28 9.79 17.75
CA HIS A 147 13.16 10.71 17.80
C HIS A 147 12.16 10.47 16.65
N PHE A 148 12.63 10.45 15.43
CA PHE A 148 11.77 10.21 14.27
C PHE A 148 11.20 8.78 14.26
N TYR A 149 11.99 7.80 14.68
CA TYR A 149 11.51 6.42 14.80
C TYR A 149 10.36 6.30 15.80
N ARG A 150 10.49 6.93 16.98
CA ARG A 150 9.42 6.99 18.00
C ARG A 150 8.18 7.71 17.49
N PHE A 151 8.37 8.79 16.76
CA PHE A 151 7.25 9.49 16.13
C PHE A 151 6.45 8.55 15.22
N ASN A 152 7.12 7.82 14.34
CA ASN A 152 6.47 6.89 13.43
C ASN A 152 5.81 5.69 14.17
N GLU A 153 6.46 5.15 15.21
CA GLU A 153 5.83 4.11 16.04
C GLU A 153 4.58 4.64 16.76
N GLY A 154 4.60 5.88 17.20
CA GLY A 154 3.42 6.55 17.76
C GLY A 154 2.28 6.67 16.75
N ILE A 155 2.58 7.05 15.51
CA ILE A 155 1.61 7.09 14.40
C ILE A 155 1.03 5.69 14.14
N ASN A 156 1.86 4.65 14.13
CA ASN A 156 1.42 3.27 13.92
C ASN A 156 0.46 2.78 15.04
N ILE A 157 0.79 3.12 16.28
CA ILE A 157 -0.04 2.79 17.45
C ILE A 157 -1.37 3.54 17.36
N LEU A 158 -1.36 4.83 17.06
CA LEU A 158 -2.57 5.64 16.89
C LEU A 158 -3.47 5.08 15.79
N TYR A 159 -2.92 4.74 14.65
CA TYR A 159 -3.69 4.13 13.55
C TYR A 159 -4.36 2.83 13.98
N SER A 160 -3.63 1.99 14.72
CA SER A 160 -4.17 0.73 15.25
C SER A 160 -5.27 0.95 16.30
N LYS A 161 -5.10 1.97 17.16
CA LYS A 161 -6.13 2.37 18.14
C LYS A 161 -7.37 2.92 17.45
N LEU A 162 -7.20 3.75 16.42
CA LEU A 162 -8.30 4.29 15.63
C LEU A 162 -9.15 3.18 15.00
N ALA A 163 -8.50 2.21 14.36
CA ALA A 163 -9.19 1.06 13.78
C ALA A 163 -9.99 0.26 14.84
N THR A 164 -9.40 0.09 16.03
CA THR A 164 -10.05 -0.57 17.15
C THR A 164 -11.25 0.23 17.66
N GLU A 165 -11.14 1.54 17.76
CA GLU A 165 -12.21 2.42 18.20
C GLU A 165 -13.37 2.44 17.20
N TYR A 166 -13.08 2.42 15.91
CA TYR A 166 -14.09 2.30 14.87
C TYR A 166 -14.87 0.99 14.92
N GLN A 167 -14.21 -0.11 15.30
CA GLN A 167 -14.92 -1.38 15.56
C GLN A 167 -15.82 -1.28 16.79
N LYS A 168 -15.38 -0.69 17.90
CA LYS A 168 -16.17 -0.54 19.12
C LYS A 168 -17.38 0.36 18.92
N THR A 169 -17.21 1.46 18.20
CA THR A 169 -18.28 2.44 17.93
C THR A 169 -19.24 2.00 16.83
N GLY A 170 -18.93 0.91 16.12
CA GLY A 170 -19.74 0.40 15.01
C GLY A 170 -19.55 1.20 13.70
N LYS A 171 -18.56 2.08 13.61
CA LYS A 171 -18.16 2.69 12.34
C LYS A 171 -17.63 1.63 11.37
N VAL A 172 -16.89 0.64 11.89
CA VAL A 172 -16.48 -0.56 11.16
C VAL A 172 -17.44 -1.69 11.49
N PRO A 173 -18.01 -2.38 10.49
CA PRO A 173 -18.85 -3.55 10.69
C PRO A 173 -18.15 -4.62 11.51
N ASN A 174 -18.84 -5.13 12.54
CA ASN A 174 -18.28 -6.10 13.47
C ASN A 174 -19.16 -7.36 13.65
N THR A 175 -20.23 -7.48 12.88
CA THR A 175 -21.10 -8.65 12.83
C THR A 175 -21.36 -9.09 11.39
N ASP A 176 -21.72 -10.36 11.18
CA ASP A 176 -22.08 -10.91 9.87
C ASP A 176 -23.08 -10.01 9.13
N ALA A 177 -24.13 -9.58 9.81
CA ALA A 177 -25.20 -8.79 9.21
C ALA A 177 -24.71 -7.41 8.76
N THR A 178 -23.93 -6.71 9.60
CA THR A 178 -23.40 -5.38 9.28
C THR A 178 -22.31 -5.44 8.20
N LEU A 179 -21.51 -6.49 8.19
CA LEU A 179 -20.50 -6.72 7.16
C LEU A 179 -21.14 -6.99 5.80
N LEU A 180 -22.14 -7.89 5.77
CA LEU A 180 -22.90 -8.18 4.55
C LEU A 180 -23.56 -6.94 3.97
N ASP A 181 -24.19 -6.13 4.83
CA ASP A 181 -24.84 -4.89 4.40
C ASP A 181 -23.85 -3.89 3.84
N TYR A 182 -22.69 -3.74 4.47
CA TYR A 182 -21.62 -2.86 4.00
C TYR A 182 -21.04 -3.33 2.66
N ILE A 183 -20.75 -4.63 2.53
CA ILE A 183 -20.20 -5.20 1.30
C ILE A 183 -21.18 -5.06 0.15
N LYS A 184 -22.47 -5.35 0.37
CA LYS A 184 -23.52 -5.17 -0.65
C LYS A 184 -23.62 -3.73 -1.17
N LYS A 185 -23.30 -2.76 -0.35
CA LYS A 185 -23.39 -1.34 -0.72
C LYS A 185 -22.13 -0.78 -1.35
N ASN A 186 -20.98 -1.26 -0.92
CA ASN A 186 -19.71 -0.59 -1.21
C ASN A 186 -18.71 -1.43 -2.02
N PHE A 187 -18.99 -2.73 -2.19
CA PHE A 187 -18.10 -3.65 -2.90
C PHE A 187 -18.70 -4.09 -4.23
N ILE A 188 -17.83 -4.45 -5.11
CA ILE A 188 -18.16 -5.19 -6.32
C ILE A 188 -17.48 -6.56 -6.30
N HIS A 189 -18.10 -7.56 -6.91
CA HIS A 189 -17.52 -8.87 -7.16
C HIS A 189 -17.27 -9.01 -8.64
N THR A 190 -16.02 -9.16 -9.04
CA THR A 190 -15.63 -9.25 -10.46
C THR A 190 -14.57 -10.30 -10.69
N ARG A 191 -14.43 -10.70 -11.94
CA ARG A 191 -13.24 -11.34 -12.47
C ARG A 191 -12.87 -10.68 -13.78
N HIS A 192 -11.66 -10.88 -14.25
CA HIS A 192 -11.20 -10.28 -15.48
C HIS A 192 -10.26 -11.20 -16.27
N ILE A 193 -10.18 -10.97 -17.56
CA ILE A 193 -9.12 -11.49 -18.43
C ILE A 193 -8.10 -10.37 -18.60
N THR A 194 -6.82 -10.72 -18.47
CA THR A 194 -5.69 -9.79 -18.63
C THR A 194 -4.83 -10.22 -19.81
N VAL A 195 -4.49 -9.24 -20.66
CA VAL A 195 -3.51 -9.40 -21.74
C VAL A 195 -2.42 -8.37 -21.48
N TYR A 196 -1.17 -8.81 -21.28
CA TYR A 196 -0.04 -7.95 -20.99
C TYR A 196 0.68 -7.47 -22.24
N VAL A 197 1.19 -6.25 -22.19
CA VAL A 197 2.06 -5.67 -23.21
C VAL A 197 3.49 -5.67 -22.69
N ASP A 198 4.21 -6.76 -22.90
CA ASP A 198 5.56 -6.96 -22.35
C ASP A 198 6.65 -6.15 -23.08
N SER A 199 6.36 -5.64 -24.26
CA SER A 199 7.23 -4.71 -24.99
C SER A 199 6.41 -3.75 -25.86
N THR A 200 6.98 -2.58 -26.16
CA THR A 200 6.33 -1.61 -27.05
C THR A 200 6.11 -2.14 -28.47
N ASP A 201 6.92 -3.09 -28.90
CA ASP A 201 6.86 -3.66 -30.25
C ASP A 201 5.70 -4.64 -30.42
N ASN A 202 5.11 -5.15 -29.34
CA ASN A 202 3.99 -6.09 -29.38
C ASN A 202 2.63 -5.48 -29.02
N TYR A 203 2.56 -4.16 -28.75
CA TYR A 203 1.33 -3.49 -28.32
C TYR A 203 0.14 -3.79 -29.23
N ASP A 204 0.30 -3.62 -30.54
CA ASP A 204 -0.77 -3.85 -31.51
C ASP A 204 -1.21 -5.32 -31.55
N THR A 205 -0.27 -6.25 -31.42
CA THR A 205 -0.55 -7.69 -31.39
C THR A 205 -1.35 -8.07 -30.17
N GLU A 206 -0.97 -7.56 -28.99
CA GLU A 206 -1.68 -7.82 -27.74
C GLU A 206 -3.04 -7.13 -27.71
N TYR A 207 -3.15 -5.93 -28.32
CA TYR A 207 -4.45 -5.29 -28.51
C TYR A 207 -5.38 -6.10 -29.41
N GLU A 208 -4.88 -6.66 -30.53
CA GLU A 208 -5.67 -7.55 -31.42
C GLU A 208 -6.14 -8.80 -30.66
N LYS A 209 -5.33 -9.34 -29.74
CA LYS A 209 -5.74 -10.44 -28.87
C LYS A 209 -6.90 -10.03 -27.96
N ALA A 210 -6.82 -8.85 -27.31
CA ALA A 210 -7.92 -8.32 -26.51
C ALA A 210 -9.19 -8.10 -27.33
N VAL A 211 -9.05 -7.57 -28.57
CA VAL A 211 -10.16 -7.42 -29.51
C VAL A 211 -10.78 -8.76 -29.89
N TYR A 212 -9.97 -9.79 -30.11
CA TYR A 212 -10.48 -11.14 -30.36
C TYR A 212 -11.34 -11.65 -29.18
N ILE A 213 -10.84 -11.50 -27.95
CA ILE A 213 -11.56 -11.91 -26.73
C ILE A 213 -12.89 -11.17 -26.63
N LYS A 214 -12.87 -9.83 -26.78
CA LYS A 214 -14.07 -9.01 -26.72
C LYS A 214 -15.09 -9.42 -27.77
N ASN A 215 -14.66 -9.61 -29.01
CA ASN A 215 -15.53 -10.08 -30.08
C ASN A 215 -16.12 -11.47 -29.83
N ALA A 216 -15.35 -12.37 -29.21
CA ALA A 216 -15.87 -13.69 -28.86
C ALA A 216 -16.98 -13.59 -27.81
N LEU A 217 -16.81 -12.73 -26.79
CA LEU A 217 -17.83 -12.45 -25.79
C LEU A 217 -19.09 -11.84 -26.43
N ASP A 218 -18.92 -10.83 -27.31
CA ASP A 218 -20.04 -10.18 -28.00
C ASP A 218 -20.80 -11.14 -28.93
N ASN A 219 -20.14 -12.19 -29.42
CA ASN A 219 -20.75 -13.26 -30.22
C ASN A 219 -21.30 -14.43 -29.37
N GLY A 220 -21.36 -14.26 -28.04
CA GLY A 220 -22.01 -15.21 -27.13
C GLY A 220 -21.10 -16.28 -26.52
N SER A 221 -19.79 -16.17 -26.65
CA SER A 221 -18.87 -16.99 -25.85
C SER A 221 -18.98 -16.56 -24.38
N SER A 222 -18.79 -17.50 -23.46
CA SER A 222 -18.78 -17.17 -22.04
C SER A 222 -17.37 -16.79 -21.59
N MET A 223 -17.27 -15.94 -20.57
CA MET A 223 -16.01 -15.65 -19.89
C MET A 223 -15.34 -16.94 -19.41
N ASP A 224 -16.10 -17.92 -18.91
CA ASP A 224 -15.61 -19.23 -18.49
C ASP A 224 -14.80 -19.96 -19.57
N THR A 225 -15.25 -19.86 -20.81
CA THR A 225 -14.59 -20.52 -21.94
C THR A 225 -13.27 -19.81 -22.30
N LEU A 226 -13.23 -18.48 -22.12
CA LEU A 226 -12.11 -17.64 -22.48
C LEU A 226 -11.10 -17.44 -21.36
N PHE A 227 -11.40 -17.92 -20.17
CA PHE A 227 -10.57 -17.71 -18.96
C PHE A 227 -9.34 -18.63 -18.89
N GLY A 228 -9.17 -19.54 -19.80
CA GLY A 228 -8.00 -20.43 -19.89
C GLY A 228 -6.71 -19.68 -20.22
N THR A 229 -5.56 -20.32 -20.01
CA THR A 229 -4.22 -19.76 -20.22
C THR A 229 -3.99 -19.19 -21.62
N GLN A 230 -4.71 -19.65 -22.62
CA GLN A 230 -4.61 -19.17 -23.99
C GLN A 230 -5.09 -17.72 -24.15
N TYR A 231 -6.02 -17.30 -23.29
CA TYR A 231 -6.68 -16.00 -23.41
C TYR A 231 -6.39 -15.10 -22.21
N ASN A 232 -6.13 -15.65 -21.05
CA ASN A 232 -5.83 -14.90 -19.83
C ASN A 232 -4.39 -15.16 -19.42
N GLU A 233 -3.56 -14.16 -19.53
CA GLU A 233 -2.14 -14.25 -19.20
C GLU A 233 -1.86 -14.11 -17.71
N ASN A 234 -2.86 -13.63 -16.97
CA ASN A 234 -2.78 -13.57 -15.51
C ASN A 234 -3.16 -14.89 -14.88
N THR A 235 -2.39 -15.92 -15.13
CA THR A 235 -2.65 -17.27 -14.61
C THR A 235 -1.80 -17.64 -13.40
N THR A 236 -0.92 -16.74 -12.98
CA THR A 236 0.01 -17.00 -11.88
C THR A 236 -0.75 -16.91 -10.55
N PRO A 237 -0.68 -17.95 -9.69
CA PRO A 237 -1.35 -17.92 -8.37
C PRO A 237 -0.81 -16.86 -7.42
N VAL A 238 0.27 -16.18 -7.78
CA VAL A 238 0.94 -15.17 -6.98
C VAL A 238 0.33 -13.80 -7.25
N LEU A 239 -0.11 -13.58 -8.47
CA LEU A 239 -0.79 -12.35 -8.83
C LEU A 239 -2.26 -12.56 -8.55
N TYR A 240 -2.77 -11.86 -7.68
CA TYR A 240 -4.07 -11.63 -7.22
C TYR A 240 -5.20 -11.95 -7.99
N ASP A 241 -4.94 -12.05 -9.10
CA ASP A 241 -5.79 -11.41 -9.97
C ASP A 241 -6.77 -12.39 -10.51
N ALA A 242 -7.91 -12.16 -10.13
CA ALA A 242 -9.10 -12.74 -10.61
C ALA A 242 -8.96 -14.25 -10.74
N PRO A 243 -8.83 -14.95 -9.63
CA PRO A 243 -9.10 -16.36 -9.69
C PRO A 243 -10.42 -16.51 -10.42
N TYR A 244 -10.61 -17.63 -11.08
CA TYR A 244 -11.84 -17.96 -11.78
C TYR A 244 -13.11 -17.66 -10.98
N GLU A 245 -13.02 -17.76 -9.65
CA GLU A 245 -14.07 -17.42 -8.70
C GLU A 245 -14.32 -15.93 -8.52
N GLY A 246 -13.41 -15.08 -8.97
CA GLY A 246 -13.48 -13.63 -8.81
C GLY A 246 -12.99 -13.12 -7.48
N ILE A 247 -13.03 -11.81 -7.33
CA ILE A 247 -12.57 -11.05 -6.17
C ILE A 247 -13.63 -10.06 -5.72
N TYR A 248 -13.70 -9.84 -4.39
CA TYR A 248 -14.51 -8.80 -3.77
C TYR A 248 -13.61 -7.63 -3.42
N PHE A 249 -13.95 -6.44 -3.88
CA PHE A 249 -13.16 -5.25 -3.52
C PHE A 249 -14.02 -3.99 -3.46
N PRO A 250 -13.67 -3.02 -2.60
CA PRO A 250 -14.24 -1.68 -2.57
C PRO A 250 -13.48 -0.77 -3.54
N ARG A 251 -13.92 0.47 -3.68
CA ARG A 251 -13.14 1.51 -4.37
C ARG A 251 -11.83 1.79 -3.64
N GLY A 252 -10.80 2.17 -4.40
CA GLY A 252 -9.46 2.51 -3.89
C GLY A 252 -8.47 1.34 -3.85
N VAL A 253 -8.83 0.17 -4.38
CA VAL A 253 -7.96 -1.02 -4.42
C VAL A 253 -7.21 -1.14 -5.74
N TYR A 254 -7.89 -0.85 -6.85
CA TYR A 254 -7.33 -0.88 -8.21
C TYR A 254 -7.08 0.54 -8.75
N ASP A 255 -6.51 0.64 -9.95
CA ASP A 255 -6.39 1.93 -10.62
C ASP A 255 -7.77 2.51 -10.98
N GLU A 256 -7.83 3.84 -11.12
CA GLU A 256 -9.09 4.55 -11.33
C GLU A 256 -9.84 4.08 -12.59
N VAL A 257 -9.09 3.77 -13.66
CA VAL A 257 -9.69 3.35 -14.93
C VAL A 257 -10.34 1.97 -14.79
N TYR A 258 -9.66 1.03 -14.11
CA TYR A 258 -10.20 -0.29 -13.83
C TYR A 258 -11.44 -0.20 -12.93
N GLU A 259 -11.35 0.56 -11.83
CA GLU A 259 -12.45 0.69 -10.87
C GLU A 259 -13.68 1.35 -11.48
N GLU A 260 -13.52 2.44 -12.22
CA GLU A 260 -14.63 3.11 -12.87
C GLU A 260 -15.36 2.17 -13.82
N ALA A 261 -14.61 1.41 -14.63
CA ALA A 261 -15.18 0.45 -15.53
C ALA A 261 -15.90 -0.71 -14.80
N ALA A 262 -15.28 -1.26 -13.76
CA ALA A 262 -15.87 -2.33 -12.96
C ALA A 262 -17.17 -1.90 -12.28
N PHE A 263 -17.16 -0.75 -11.59
CA PHE A 263 -18.32 -0.24 -10.87
C PHE A 263 -19.43 0.32 -11.79
N ALA A 264 -19.14 0.57 -13.07
CA ALA A 264 -20.15 0.93 -14.06
C ALA A 264 -21.03 -0.26 -14.50
N LEU A 265 -20.57 -1.50 -14.30
CA LEU A 265 -21.31 -2.71 -14.66
C LEU A 265 -22.57 -2.84 -13.81
N GLN A 266 -23.74 -2.96 -14.46
CA GLN A 266 -25.03 -2.93 -13.77
C GLN A 266 -25.50 -4.32 -13.33
N ARG A 267 -25.37 -5.33 -14.17
CA ARG A 267 -25.94 -6.67 -13.97
C ARG A 267 -24.84 -7.70 -13.83
N THR A 268 -25.12 -8.73 -13.07
CA THR A 268 -24.29 -9.94 -13.06
C THR A 268 -24.20 -10.52 -14.47
N GLY A 269 -23.00 -10.81 -14.92
CA GLY A 269 -22.69 -11.29 -16.26
C GLY A 269 -22.42 -10.19 -17.29
N ASP A 270 -22.66 -8.91 -16.93
CA ASP A 270 -22.20 -7.81 -17.77
C ASP A 270 -20.66 -7.76 -17.75
N TYR A 271 -20.07 -7.40 -18.88
CA TYR A 271 -18.61 -7.24 -19.01
C TYR A 271 -18.29 -5.91 -19.70
N THR A 272 -17.07 -5.43 -19.44
CA THR A 272 -16.59 -4.14 -19.96
C THR A 272 -16.19 -4.24 -21.42
N ASP A 273 -16.03 -3.07 -22.06
CA ASP A 273 -15.12 -2.96 -23.21
C ASP A 273 -13.67 -3.20 -22.77
N ILE A 274 -12.75 -3.13 -23.74
CA ILE A 274 -11.31 -3.28 -23.46
C ILE A 274 -10.85 -2.07 -22.64
N ILE A 275 -10.33 -2.34 -21.45
CA ILE A 275 -9.78 -1.34 -20.55
C ILE A 275 -8.27 -1.33 -20.70
N VAL A 276 -7.70 -0.17 -21.03
CA VAL A 276 -6.25 0.03 -21.08
C VAL A 276 -5.76 0.49 -19.70
N SER A 277 -4.91 -0.27 -19.08
CA SER A 277 -4.37 0.01 -17.75
C SER A 277 -2.90 -0.41 -17.64
N GLN A 278 -2.41 -0.56 -16.43
CA GLN A 278 -1.05 -0.99 -16.11
C GLN A 278 -1.10 -2.02 -14.98
N ALA A 279 -0.30 -3.06 -15.12
CA ALA A 279 -0.17 -4.10 -14.10
C ALA A 279 1.26 -4.66 -14.03
N ASP A 280 1.57 -5.36 -12.94
CA ASP A 280 2.81 -6.12 -12.84
C ASP A 280 2.73 -7.33 -13.78
N SER A 281 3.66 -7.42 -14.73
CA SER A 281 3.71 -8.56 -15.64
C SER A 281 4.35 -9.79 -14.97
N PRO A 282 3.75 -10.98 -15.14
CA PRO A 282 4.36 -12.21 -14.66
C PRO A 282 5.58 -12.65 -15.49
N THR A 283 5.79 -12.05 -16.65
CA THR A 283 6.80 -12.49 -17.62
C THR A 283 8.02 -11.59 -17.72
N VAL A 284 7.88 -10.30 -17.42
CA VAL A 284 8.94 -9.27 -17.55
C VAL A 284 9.72 -9.04 -16.26
N GLY A 285 9.54 -9.89 -15.25
CA GLY A 285 10.17 -9.69 -13.94
C GLY A 285 9.50 -8.60 -13.13
N GLU A 286 10.28 -7.85 -12.34
CA GLU A 286 9.72 -6.74 -11.55
C GLU A 286 9.49 -5.53 -12.44
N GLY A 287 8.26 -5.31 -12.89
CA GLY A 287 7.94 -4.13 -13.69
C GLY A 287 6.45 -3.98 -14.01
N ILE A 288 5.98 -2.73 -13.95
CA ILE A 288 4.64 -2.36 -14.35
C ILE A 288 4.64 -2.18 -15.87
N VAL A 289 3.80 -2.95 -16.54
CA VAL A 289 3.62 -2.90 -18.00
C VAL A 289 2.20 -2.48 -18.36
N PRO A 290 1.98 -1.89 -19.55
CA PRO A 290 0.63 -1.72 -20.07
C PRO A 290 -0.08 -3.07 -20.17
N CYS A 291 -1.37 -3.08 -19.91
CA CYS A 291 -2.20 -4.27 -20.07
C CYS A 291 -3.62 -3.91 -20.53
N PHE A 292 -4.31 -4.91 -21.06
CA PHE A 292 -5.70 -4.83 -21.44
C PHE A 292 -6.52 -5.71 -20.51
N TYR A 293 -7.58 -5.14 -19.90
CA TYR A 293 -8.55 -5.87 -19.11
C TYR A 293 -9.89 -5.96 -19.82
N ILE A 294 -10.56 -7.10 -19.66
CA ILE A 294 -11.99 -7.26 -19.89
C ILE A 294 -12.56 -7.82 -18.58
N ILE A 295 -13.38 -7.02 -17.90
CA ILE A 295 -13.87 -7.28 -16.54
C ILE A 295 -15.32 -7.78 -16.62
N GLU A 296 -15.64 -8.88 -15.94
CA GLU A 296 -16.99 -9.38 -15.76
C GLU A 296 -17.48 -9.18 -14.35
N LYS A 297 -18.72 -8.71 -14.22
CA LYS A 297 -19.40 -8.61 -12.92
C LYS A 297 -19.97 -9.97 -12.50
N LEU A 298 -19.61 -10.40 -11.30
CA LEU A 298 -20.09 -11.61 -10.67
C LEU A 298 -21.17 -11.32 -9.61
N PRO A 299 -22.01 -12.31 -9.24
CA PRO A 299 -22.96 -12.12 -8.16
C PRO A 299 -22.25 -12.03 -6.81
N LEU A 300 -22.74 -11.16 -5.94
CA LEU A 300 -22.35 -11.17 -4.53
C LEU A 300 -22.98 -12.38 -3.86
N LYS A 301 -22.18 -13.27 -3.26
CA LYS A 301 -22.65 -14.51 -2.63
C LYS A 301 -22.42 -14.45 -1.13
N GLU A 302 -23.50 -14.33 -0.37
CA GLU A 302 -23.47 -14.24 1.11
C GLU A 302 -22.66 -15.36 1.75
N SER A 303 -22.81 -16.59 1.25
CA SER A 303 -22.09 -17.75 1.82
C SER A 303 -20.57 -17.69 1.60
N GLU A 304 -20.10 -17.01 0.56
CA GLU A 304 -18.68 -16.80 0.30
C GLU A 304 -18.16 -15.66 1.16
N ILE A 305 -18.88 -14.55 1.25
CA ILE A 305 -18.56 -13.41 2.09
C ILE A 305 -18.42 -13.83 3.56
N LEU A 306 -19.38 -14.61 4.07
CA LEU A 306 -19.34 -15.07 5.46
C LEU A 306 -18.30 -16.17 5.71
N ALA A 307 -17.91 -16.92 4.69
CA ALA A 307 -16.82 -17.89 4.81
C ALA A 307 -15.45 -17.23 4.93
N ASP A 308 -15.33 -15.98 4.47
CA ASP A 308 -14.11 -15.19 4.48
C ASP A 308 -14.23 -13.91 5.34
N PHE A 309 -15.05 -14.00 6.37
CA PHE A 309 -15.44 -12.89 7.23
C PHE A 309 -14.24 -12.06 7.71
N ASN A 310 -13.20 -12.69 8.24
CA ASN A 310 -12.07 -11.97 8.82
C ASN A 310 -11.29 -11.17 7.78
N ASP A 311 -11.05 -11.77 6.60
CA ASP A 311 -10.27 -11.13 5.54
C ASP A 311 -11.05 -9.96 4.92
N LEU A 312 -12.37 -10.13 4.72
CA LEU A 312 -13.23 -9.07 4.21
C LEU A 312 -13.49 -7.98 5.26
N SER A 313 -13.57 -8.34 6.54
CA SER A 313 -13.67 -7.36 7.63
C SER A 313 -12.44 -6.47 7.73
N ASP A 314 -11.24 -7.04 7.55
CA ASP A 314 -10.01 -6.25 7.51
C ASP A 314 -9.98 -5.30 6.31
N LEU A 315 -10.40 -5.77 5.14
CA LEU A 315 -10.48 -4.94 3.94
C LEU A 315 -11.52 -3.81 4.07
N VAL A 316 -12.67 -4.08 4.69
CA VAL A 316 -13.70 -3.08 5.00
C VAL A 316 -13.17 -2.05 5.98
N LYS A 317 -12.49 -2.48 7.04
CA LYS A 317 -11.86 -1.61 8.03
C LYS A 317 -10.86 -0.66 7.37
N ASP A 318 -9.96 -1.20 6.56
CA ASP A 318 -8.95 -0.41 5.85
C ASP A 318 -9.59 0.59 4.87
N SER A 319 -10.65 0.18 4.18
CA SER A 319 -11.41 1.06 3.28
C SER A 319 -12.07 2.23 4.02
N ILE A 320 -12.68 1.98 5.18
CA ILE A 320 -13.35 3.01 5.97
C ILE A 320 -12.33 4.00 6.55
N VAL A 321 -11.24 3.50 7.15
CA VAL A 321 -10.20 4.35 7.72
C VAL A 321 -9.53 5.20 6.63
N SER A 322 -9.25 4.61 5.48
CA SER A 322 -8.65 5.34 4.35
C SER A 322 -9.57 6.44 3.83
N ALA A 323 -10.86 6.17 3.69
CA ALA A 323 -11.82 7.18 3.23
C ALA A 323 -11.94 8.38 4.20
N GLU A 324 -11.88 8.12 5.50
CA GLU A 324 -11.85 9.18 6.52
C GLU A 324 -10.55 9.98 6.45
N LEU A 325 -9.40 9.30 6.34
CA LEU A 325 -8.09 9.95 6.21
C LEU A 325 -8.00 10.86 4.99
N ASP A 326 -8.58 10.48 3.85
CA ASP A 326 -8.61 11.30 2.65
C ASP A 326 -9.25 12.66 2.90
N SER A 327 -10.28 12.71 3.74
CA SER A 327 -10.96 13.96 4.10
C SER A 327 -10.07 14.93 4.88
N TYR A 328 -9.12 14.40 5.67
CA TYR A 328 -8.12 15.19 6.40
C TYR A 328 -6.94 15.54 5.50
N TYR A 329 -6.44 14.55 4.79
CA TYR A 329 -5.34 14.72 3.85
C TYR A 329 -5.62 15.84 2.82
N ALA A 330 -6.84 15.90 2.28
CA ALA A 330 -7.22 16.91 1.29
C ALA A 330 -7.17 18.35 1.80
N LYS A 331 -7.16 18.55 3.12
CA LYS A 331 -7.10 19.88 3.76
C LYS A 331 -5.66 20.31 4.04
N LEU A 332 -4.76 19.35 4.19
CA LEU A 332 -3.39 19.62 4.61
C LEU A 332 -2.51 20.01 3.43
N THR A 333 -1.61 20.96 3.68
CA THR A 333 -0.65 21.43 2.68
C THR A 333 0.71 21.62 3.35
N PHE A 334 1.74 21.06 2.74
CA PHE A 334 3.12 21.31 3.14
C PHE A 334 3.66 22.57 2.50
N GLU A 335 4.10 23.52 3.31
CA GLU A 335 4.79 24.73 2.90
C GLU A 335 6.27 24.64 3.31
N PRO A 336 7.18 24.29 2.37
CA PRO A 336 8.61 24.26 2.64
C PRO A 336 9.14 25.66 2.91
N ASN A 337 10.09 25.79 3.85
CA ASN A 337 10.76 27.04 4.12
C ASN A 337 11.93 27.31 3.13
N GLU A 338 12.57 28.47 3.24
CA GLU A 338 13.69 28.84 2.35
C GLU A 338 14.88 27.89 2.47
N TYR A 339 15.13 27.34 3.66
CA TYR A 339 16.18 26.35 3.88
C TYR A 339 15.93 25.09 3.05
N ALA A 340 14.75 24.51 3.16
CA ALA A 340 14.39 23.30 2.40
C ALA A 340 14.44 23.53 0.87
N LEU A 341 13.94 24.67 0.42
CA LEU A 341 13.96 25.04 -1.01
C LEU A 341 15.38 25.24 -1.55
N GLY A 342 16.34 25.58 -0.68
CA GLY A 342 17.74 25.75 -1.01
C GLY A 342 18.58 24.47 -0.99
N LEU A 343 18.02 23.34 -0.55
CA LEU A 343 18.73 22.07 -0.46
C LEU A 343 19.04 21.49 -1.85
N ASP A 344 20.24 20.96 -1.99
CA ASP A 344 20.60 20.14 -3.15
C ASP A 344 20.08 18.71 -2.95
N LEU A 345 19.00 18.36 -3.64
CA LEU A 345 18.38 17.04 -3.55
C LEU A 345 19.30 15.89 -3.98
N ALA A 346 20.36 16.19 -4.75
CA ALA A 346 21.33 15.19 -5.19
C ALA A 346 22.42 14.92 -4.13
N ALA A 347 22.58 15.84 -3.18
CA ALA A 347 23.64 15.82 -2.19
C ALA A 347 23.10 16.06 -0.77
N LEU A 348 21.90 15.52 -0.48
CA LEU A 348 21.34 15.60 0.86
C LEU A 348 22.23 14.84 1.84
N GLU A 349 22.64 15.53 2.90
CA GLU A 349 23.36 14.91 3.99
C GLU A 349 22.37 14.09 4.84
N ALA A 350 22.73 12.83 5.12
CA ALA A 350 22.00 12.06 6.12
C ALA A 350 22.01 12.82 7.46
N PRO A 351 20.96 12.69 8.29
CA PRO A 351 20.96 13.30 9.62
C PRO A 351 22.19 12.96 10.47
N GLU A 352 23.13 12.20 9.95
CA GLU A 352 24.40 11.84 10.55
C GLU A 352 25.60 12.00 9.65
N ASN A 353 26.75 12.29 10.27
CA ASN A 353 28.07 12.29 9.65
C ASN A 353 28.56 10.85 9.39
N GLY A 354 27.97 10.14 8.45
CA GLY A 354 28.34 8.76 8.10
C GLY A 354 28.46 8.54 6.61
N ILE A 355 29.62 8.33 6.18
CA ILE A 355 30.19 7.83 4.93
C ILE A 355 29.19 7.39 3.83
N ASP A 356 29.34 7.97 2.64
CA ASP A 356 28.62 7.78 1.38
C ASP A 356 28.23 6.35 0.97
N TYR A 357 28.95 5.34 1.44
CA TYR A 357 28.65 3.94 1.13
C TYR A 357 27.36 3.41 1.77
N GLN A 358 26.95 3.96 2.90
CA GLN A 358 25.73 3.52 3.59
C GLN A 358 24.50 4.20 3.04
N LEU A 359 24.62 5.41 2.50
CA LEU A 359 23.54 6.09 1.79
C LEU A 359 23.09 5.24 0.58
N VAL A 360 24.05 4.76 -0.22
CA VAL A 360 23.76 3.92 -1.39
C VAL A 360 23.14 2.58 -0.96
N ILE A 361 23.65 1.96 0.12
CA ILE A 361 23.07 0.72 0.67
C ILE A 361 21.70 1.00 1.29
N GLY A 362 21.51 2.10 2.00
CA GLY A 362 20.24 2.51 2.58
C GLY A 362 19.18 2.80 1.51
N ILE A 363 19.53 3.45 0.42
CA ILE A 363 18.65 3.69 -0.73
C ILE A 363 18.32 2.37 -1.43
N CYS A 364 19.29 1.49 -1.67
CA CYS A 364 19.05 0.17 -2.24
C CYS A 364 18.19 -0.72 -1.33
N VAL A 365 18.38 -0.63 0.00
CA VAL A 365 17.58 -1.36 1.00
C VAL A 365 16.17 -0.74 1.11
N ALA A 366 16.03 0.57 1.02
CA ALA A 366 14.73 1.23 1.04
C ALA A 366 13.92 0.91 -0.22
N VAL A 367 14.52 0.99 -1.40
CA VAL A 367 13.89 0.57 -2.66
C VAL A 367 13.60 -0.94 -2.63
N GLY A 368 14.56 -1.77 -2.19
CA GLY A 368 14.35 -3.20 -2.00
C GLY A 368 13.28 -3.53 -0.94
N SER A 369 13.10 -2.68 0.05
CA SER A 369 12.08 -2.85 1.09
C SER A 369 10.69 -2.46 0.58
N VAL A 370 10.57 -1.42 -0.24
CA VAL A 370 9.31 -1.10 -0.97
C VAL A 370 8.92 -2.27 -1.86
N ILE A 371 9.87 -2.78 -2.63
CA ILE A 371 9.67 -3.96 -3.48
C ILE A 371 9.29 -5.18 -2.63
N LEU A 372 9.99 -5.44 -1.52
CA LEU A 372 9.67 -6.55 -0.61
C LEU A 372 8.32 -6.38 0.09
N ILE A 373 7.89 -5.16 0.39
CA ILE A 373 6.57 -4.89 0.96
C ILE A 373 5.49 -5.07 -0.10
N ILE A 374 5.71 -4.54 -1.28
CA ILE A 374 4.86 -4.81 -2.43
C ILE A 374 4.78 -6.34 -2.63
N VAL A 375 5.91 -7.04 -2.71
CA VAL A 375 5.97 -8.51 -2.79
C VAL A 375 5.34 -9.18 -1.58
N ALA A 376 5.52 -8.68 -0.35
CA ALA A 376 4.89 -9.26 0.85
C ALA A 376 3.39 -9.05 0.89
N ILE A 377 2.93 -7.87 0.50
CA ILE A 377 1.51 -7.64 0.24
C ILE A 377 1.05 -8.63 -0.83
N PHE A 378 1.82 -8.78 -1.88
CA PHE A 378 1.56 -9.70 -2.93
C PHE A 378 1.56 -11.14 -2.43
N VAL A 379 2.51 -11.63 -1.77
CA VAL A 379 2.58 -12.98 -1.19
C VAL A 379 1.49 -13.21 -0.13
N PHE A 380 1.23 -12.22 0.71
CA PHE A 380 0.20 -12.33 1.74
C PHE A 380 -1.19 -12.48 1.13
N ARG A 381 -1.51 -11.67 0.15
CA ARG A 381 -2.75 -11.81 -0.62
C ARG A 381 -2.79 -13.17 -1.34
N ALA A 382 -1.73 -13.67 -2.01
CA ALA A 382 -1.67 -14.99 -2.65
C ALA A 382 -1.81 -16.15 -1.65
N LEU A 383 -1.23 -16.01 -0.47
CA LEU A 383 -1.43 -16.99 0.61
C LEU A 383 -2.88 -16.99 1.09
N ARG A 384 -3.53 -15.82 1.11
CA ARG A 384 -4.95 -15.67 1.37
C ARG A 384 -5.77 -16.39 0.30
N ALA A 385 -5.53 -16.09 -0.98
CA ALA A 385 -6.20 -16.76 -2.10
C ALA A 385 -6.03 -18.30 -2.06
N LYS A 386 -4.82 -18.79 -1.74
CA LYS A 386 -4.59 -20.25 -1.54
C LYS A 386 -5.37 -20.83 -0.37
N ARG A 387 -5.51 -20.09 0.75
CA ARG A 387 -6.32 -20.53 1.90
C ARG A 387 -7.80 -20.58 1.52
N PHE A 388 -8.28 -19.58 0.81
CA PHE A 388 -9.64 -19.51 0.29
C PHE A 388 -9.94 -20.70 -0.62
N GLN A 389 -9.12 -20.95 -1.65
CA GLN A 389 -9.26 -22.14 -2.51
C GLN A 389 -9.20 -23.47 -1.75
N LYS A 390 -8.35 -23.57 -0.72
CA LYS A 390 -8.26 -24.77 0.12
C LYS A 390 -9.54 -24.99 0.93
N ASN A 391 -10.16 -23.91 1.40
CA ASN A 391 -11.42 -23.97 2.14
C ASN A 391 -12.61 -24.30 1.23
N LEU A 392 -12.66 -23.74 0.03
CA LEU A 392 -13.65 -24.11 -1.00
C LEU A 392 -13.55 -25.59 -1.39
N LYS A 393 -12.34 -26.10 -1.62
CA LYS A 393 -12.12 -27.53 -1.89
C LYS A 393 -12.58 -28.42 -0.73
N LYS A 394 -12.34 -28.00 0.53
CA LYS A 394 -12.85 -28.71 1.71
C LYS A 394 -14.38 -28.63 1.84
N GLY A 395 -14.98 -27.51 1.46
CA GLY A 395 -16.43 -27.32 1.43
C GLY A 395 -17.12 -28.23 0.37
N LYS A 396 -16.53 -28.29 -0.84
CA LYS A 396 -17.00 -29.20 -1.92
C LYS A 396 -16.88 -30.66 -1.50
N ALA A 397 -15.75 -31.07 -0.95
CA ALA A 397 -15.56 -32.46 -0.45
C ALA A 397 -16.52 -32.83 0.70
N LYS A 398 -16.88 -31.86 1.56
CA LYS A 398 -17.91 -32.09 2.59
C LYS A 398 -19.34 -32.21 2.04
N LYS A 399 -19.64 -31.54 0.91
CA LYS A 399 -20.96 -31.65 0.24
C LYS A 399 -21.13 -33.00 -0.48
N GLU A 400 -20.05 -33.53 -1.06
CA GLU A 400 -20.09 -34.84 -1.75
C GLU A 400 -20.20 -36.04 -0.80
N LEU A 401 -19.79 -35.85 0.46
CA LEU A 401 -19.83 -36.89 1.50
C LEU A 401 -21.16 -37.00 2.26
N LYS A 402 -22.16 -36.17 1.94
CA LYS A 402 -23.50 -36.35 2.51
C LYS A 402 -24.24 -37.44 1.74
N PRO A 403 -24.57 -38.60 2.38
CA PRO A 403 -25.28 -39.68 1.71
C PRO A 403 -26.66 -39.19 1.29
N LYS A 404 -27.01 -39.42 0.02
CA LYS A 404 -28.40 -39.27 -0.44
C LYS A 404 -29.27 -40.18 0.41
N LYS A 405 -30.03 -39.60 1.33
CA LYS A 405 -31.11 -40.34 2.00
C LYS A 405 -32.14 -40.74 0.93
N LYS A 406 -32.30 -42.04 0.79
CA LYS A 406 -33.42 -42.63 0.05
C LYS A 406 -34.72 -42.39 0.80
#